data_3fb84141c0f853365963b429f2449a80
#
_entry.id   3fb84141c0f853365963b429f2449a80
#
_cell.length_a   1.000
_cell.length_b   1.000
_cell.length_c   1.000
_cell.angle_alpha   90.00
_cell.angle_beta   90.00
_cell.angle_gamma   90.00
#
_symmetry.space_group_name_H-M   'P 1'
#
loop_
_entity.id
_entity.type
_entity.pdbx_description
1 polymer ?
#
loop_
_entity_poly.entity_id
_entity_poly.type
_entity_poly.pdbx_seq_one_letter_code
_entity_poly.pdbx_strand_id
1 'polypeptide(L)'
;MITALSVKIPEQRRGIRGWADRLRGDRVQVNLLRARGVTLRHVIYTSYSGEVKLEKADEAVGMQRGRLLCSDRLEFPPRSGYKRFSSAAFSSRLCTNFALSVLDGGQADVRVALYDPDAACADLLPHLLAYCGDVTAVTDCFEPYLCAADRALEELGAAAVITRRREELSACGLVIAPRPVREPLPLREKAVVLTAGKPLVPLNGTVLWRYHFKMPEGFADIKPEELSEEYFCSALYTLAAQYELGSIVPLAAQGDSGELRLPNGAP
;
A
#
# COMPACT_ATOMS: atom_id res chain seq x y z
N MET A 1 -17.49 0.01 -9.70
CA MET A 1 -17.08 1.27 -10.38
C MET A 1 -16.27 2.10 -9.40
N ILE A 2 -15.12 2.59 -9.83
CA ILE A 2 -14.21 3.47 -9.06
C ILE A 2 -14.20 4.85 -9.72
N THR A 3 -13.95 5.91 -8.96
CA THR A 3 -13.87 7.27 -9.51
C THR A 3 -12.52 7.88 -9.20
N ALA A 4 -11.83 8.40 -10.22
CA ALA A 4 -10.61 9.17 -10.10
C ALA A 4 -10.85 10.63 -10.49
N LEU A 5 -10.21 11.56 -9.80
CA LEU A 5 -10.23 12.98 -10.09
C LEU A 5 -8.82 13.48 -10.37
N SER A 6 -8.60 13.96 -11.57
CA SER A 6 -7.40 14.68 -11.97
C SER A 6 -7.70 16.16 -12.08
N VAL A 7 -6.85 16.99 -11.49
CA VAL A 7 -6.95 18.45 -11.61
C VAL A 7 -5.81 18.92 -12.50
N LYS A 8 -6.16 19.61 -13.60
CA LYS A 8 -5.20 20.21 -14.51
C LYS A 8 -5.31 21.72 -14.42
N ILE A 9 -4.20 22.37 -14.10
CA ILE A 9 -4.07 23.84 -14.14
C ILE A 9 -3.11 24.15 -15.28
N PRO A 10 -3.62 24.60 -16.44
CA PRO A 10 -2.77 24.96 -17.58
C PRO A 10 -1.80 26.07 -17.20
N GLU A 11 -0.59 26.01 -17.74
CA GLU A 11 0.38 27.09 -17.58
C GLU A 11 -0.23 28.42 -18.07
N GLN A 12 -0.18 29.43 -17.22
CA GLN A 12 -0.69 30.74 -17.54
C GLN A 12 0.18 31.40 -18.63
N ARG A 13 -0.36 31.52 -19.83
CA ARG A 13 0.30 32.27 -20.91
C ARG A 13 0.36 33.74 -20.55
N ARG A 14 1.47 34.41 -20.89
CA ARG A 14 1.62 35.87 -20.68
C ARG A 14 0.91 36.67 -21.81
N GLY A 15 0.43 37.86 -21.49
CA GLY A 15 -0.18 38.79 -22.45
C GLY A 15 -1.66 38.51 -22.77
N ILE A 16 -2.14 38.98 -23.94
CA ILE A 16 -3.55 38.93 -24.39
C ILE A 16 -4.10 37.49 -24.41
N ARG A 17 -3.26 36.49 -24.75
CA ARG A 17 -3.65 35.08 -24.74
C ARG A 17 -3.92 34.56 -23.34
N GLY A 18 -3.16 34.98 -22.33
CA GLY A 18 -3.41 34.66 -20.93
C GLY A 18 -4.69 35.28 -20.39
N TRP A 19 -5.05 36.48 -20.86
CA TRP A 19 -6.32 37.10 -20.53
C TRP A 19 -7.50 36.32 -21.15
N ALA A 20 -7.40 35.94 -22.42
CA ALA A 20 -8.39 35.09 -23.08
C ALA A 20 -8.56 33.71 -22.42
N ASP A 21 -7.48 33.13 -21.92
CA ASP A 21 -7.54 31.85 -21.19
C ASP A 21 -8.28 32.00 -19.85
N ARG A 22 -8.15 33.13 -19.14
CA ARG A 22 -8.91 33.42 -17.91
C ARG A 22 -10.41 33.64 -18.14
N LEU A 23 -10.80 34.04 -19.33
CA LEU A 23 -12.22 34.17 -19.73
C LEU A 23 -12.83 32.82 -20.10
N ARG A 24 -12.00 31.78 -20.32
CA ARG A 24 -12.49 30.43 -20.51
C ARG A 24 -13.00 29.92 -19.16
N GLY A 25 -14.24 29.47 -19.12
CA GLY A 25 -14.79 28.79 -17.96
C GLY A 25 -14.07 27.46 -17.71
N ASP A 26 -13.94 27.09 -16.45
CA ASP A 26 -13.41 25.77 -16.09
C ASP A 26 -14.20 24.66 -16.79
N ARG A 27 -13.53 23.56 -17.09
CA ARG A 27 -14.11 22.43 -17.80
C ARG A 27 -14.02 21.17 -16.95
N VAL A 28 -15.09 20.39 -16.96
CA VAL A 28 -15.13 19.04 -16.41
C VAL A 28 -15.35 18.06 -17.56
N GLN A 29 -14.47 17.10 -17.68
CA GLN A 29 -14.57 16.02 -18.67
C GLN A 29 -14.66 14.70 -17.91
N VAL A 30 -15.54 13.80 -18.33
CA VAL A 30 -15.69 12.47 -17.73
C VAL A 30 -15.37 11.43 -18.77
N ASN A 31 -14.37 10.63 -18.49
CA ASN A 31 -14.00 9.47 -19.31
C ASN A 31 -14.37 8.18 -18.57
N LEU A 32 -15.03 7.27 -19.25
CA LEU A 32 -15.31 5.92 -18.72
C LEU A 32 -14.30 4.96 -19.33
N LEU A 33 -13.37 4.49 -18.54
CA LEU A 33 -12.35 3.52 -18.93
C LEU A 33 -12.72 2.15 -18.38
N ARG A 34 -12.46 1.10 -19.14
CA ARG A 34 -12.81 -0.29 -18.75
C ARG A 34 -11.62 -1.21 -18.99
N ALA A 35 -11.32 -2.03 -18.00
CA ALA A 35 -10.34 -3.09 -18.11
C ALA A 35 -10.68 -4.22 -17.13
N ARG A 36 -10.58 -5.47 -17.58
CA ARG A 36 -10.74 -6.68 -16.76
C ARG A 36 -11.98 -6.65 -15.85
N GLY A 37 -13.12 -6.21 -16.37
CA GLY A 37 -14.38 -6.13 -15.61
C GLY A 37 -14.49 -4.92 -14.66
N VAL A 38 -13.45 -4.11 -14.55
CA VAL A 38 -13.46 -2.86 -13.77
C VAL A 38 -13.87 -1.69 -14.66
N THR A 39 -14.74 -0.83 -14.14
CA THR A 39 -15.04 0.47 -14.74
C THR A 39 -14.47 1.57 -13.87
N LEU A 40 -13.58 2.37 -14.46
CA LEU A 40 -13.04 3.59 -13.89
C LEU A 40 -13.74 4.80 -14.50
N ARG A 41 -14.37 5.62 -13.66
CA ARG A 41 -14.83 6.96 -14.02
C ARG A 41 -13.68 7.93 -13.76
N HIS A 42 -13.04 8.42 -14.82
CA HIS A 42 -11.97 9.39 -14.71
C HIS A 42 -12.51 10.79 -14.99
N VAL A 43 -12.64 11.58 -13.94
CA VAL A 43 -13.08 12.98 -13.97
C VAL A 43 -11.86 13.86 -14.09
N ILE A 44 -11.74 14.61 -15.18
CA ILE A 44 -10.66 15.55 -15.42
C ILE A 44 -11.23 16.96 -15.27
N TYR A 45 -10.83 17.65 -14.21
CA TYR A 45 -11.17 19.03 -13.95
C TYR A 45 -10.06 19.94 -14.44
N THR A 46 -10.35 20.80 -15.42
CA THR A 46 -9.40 21.81 -15.92
C THR A 46 -9.79 23.17 -15.40
N SER A 47 -8.95 23.75 -14.53
CA SER A 47 -9.12 25.10 -14.01
C SER A 47 -8.31 26.10 -14.82
N TYR A 48 -8.98 26.99 -15.52
CA TYR A 48 -8.33 28.10 -16.22
C TYR A 48 -8.15 29.32 -15.30
N SER A 49 -8.90 29.40 -14.21
CA SER A 49 -8.76 30.47 -13.20
C SER A 49 -7.56 30.25 -12.27
N GLY A 50 -7.03 29.02 -12.20
CA GLY A 50 -6.00 28.61 -11.24
C GLY A 50 -6.58 28.20 -9.89
N GLU A 51 -7.87 28.40 -9.65
CA GLU A 51 -8.57 27.97 -8.45
C GLU A 51 -9.35 26.67 -8.71
N VAL A 52 -9.32 25.75 -7.75
CA VAL A 52 -10.08 24.48 -7.84
C VAL A 52 -11.43 24.67 -7.19
N LYS A 53 -12.50 24.74 -7.99
CA LYS A 53 -13.89 24.86 -7.52
C LYS A 53 -14.55 23.47 -7.58
N LEU A 54 -14.52 22.73 -6.47
CA LEU A 54 -14.99 21.36 -6.39
C LEU A 54 -16.48 21.23 -6.73
N GLU A 55 -17.29 22.24 -6.44
CA GLU A 55 -18.72 22.26 -6.75
C GLU A 55 -19.00 21.99 -8.24
N LYS A 56 -18.08 22.38 -9.13
CA LYS A 56 -18.19 22.10 -10.57
C LYS A 56 -17.95 20.65 -10.91
N ALA A 57 -17.26 19.90 -10.05
CA ALA A 57 -17.00 18.48 -10.23
C ALA A 57 -18.04 17.59 -9.50
N ASP A 58 -18.89 18.17 -8.63
CA ASP A 58 -19.82 17.43 -7.77
C ASP A 58 -20.73 16.48 -8.56
N GLU A 59 -21.32 16.95 -9.66
CA GLU A 59 -22.20 16.14 -10.50
C GLU A 59 -21.43 14.97 -11.14
N ALA A 60 -20.22 15.24 -11.62
CA ALA A 60 -19.38 14.25 -12.30
C ALA A 60 -18.82 13.20 -11.34
N VAL A 61 -18.47 13.59 -10.11
CA VAL A 61 -17.94 12.71 -9.06
C VAL A 61 -19.08 11.96 -8.35
N GLY A 62 -20.19 12.63 -8.08
CA GLY A 62 -21.37 12.08 -7.44
C GLY A 62 -21.10 11.56 -6.03
N MET A 63 -21.70 10.44 -5.68
CA MET A 63 -21.61 9.83 -4.34
C MET A 63 -20.21 9.27 -4.01
N GLN A 64 -19.29 9.19 -4.98
CA GLN A 64 -17.94 8.64 -4.76
C GLN A 64 -16.96 9.65 -4.13
N ARG A 65 -17.38 10.90 -3.86
CA ARG A 65 -16.54 11.95 -3.27
C ARG A 65 -15.87 11.54 -1.94
N GLY A 66 -16.47 10.66 -1.16
CA GLY A 66 -15.91 10.16 0.11
C GLY A 66 -14.79 9.11 -0.01
N ARG A 67 -14.50 8.62 -1.24
CA ARG A 67 -13.47 7.61 -1.51
C ARG A 67 -12.87 7.78 -2.91
N LEU A 68 -12.37 8.97 -3.16
CA LEU A 68 -11.93 9.40 -4.47
C LEU A 68 -10.45 9.09 -4.70
N LEU A 69 -10.12 8.56 -5.86
CA LEU A 69 -8.74 8.43 -6.29
C LEU A 69 -8.25 9.78 -6.81
N CYS A 70 -7.19 10.29 -6.25
CA CYS A 70 -6.58 11.54 -6.70
C CYS A 70 -5.11 11.61 -6.29
N SER A 71 -4.38 12.55 -6.87
CA SER A 71 -3.01 12.85 -6.47
C SER A 71 -2.94 13.20 -4.98
N ASP A 72 -1.84 12.88 -4.34
CA ASP A 72 -1.50 13.26 -2.96
C ASP A 72 -1.33 14.78 -2.78
N ARG A 73 -1.09 15.50 -3.90
CA ARG A 73 -0.98 16.97 -3.92
C ARG A 73 -2.32 17.67 -3.91
N LEU A 74 -3.43 16.92 -4.09
CA LEU A 74 -4.76 17.52 -4.10
C LEU A 74 -5.33 17.55 -2.70
N GLU A 75 -5.45 18.75 -2.13
CA GLU A 75 -6.05 18.98 -0.84
C GLU A 75 -7.54 19.31 -0.98
N PHE A 76 -8.34 18.77 -0.10
CA PHE A 76 -9.78 19.03 -0.05
C PHE A 76 -10.12 19.92 1.14
N PRO A 77 -10.96 20.95 0.94
CA PRO A 77 -11.41 21.78 2.04
C PRO A 77 -12.10 20.96 3.14
N PRO A 78 -11.88 21.29 4.41
CA PRO A 78 -12.62 20.69 5.51
C PRO A 78 -14.14 20.82 5.26
N ARG A 79 -14.89 19.73 5.53
CA ARG A 79 -16.35 19.66 5.34
C ARG A 79 -16.85 19.65 3.89
N SER A 80 -15.99 19.63 2.87
CA SER A 80 -16.42 19.50 1.47
C SER A 80 -17.08 18.14 1.16
N GLY A 81 -16.90 17.15 2.04
CA GLY A 81 -17.32 15.76 1.80
C GLY A 81 -16.40 14.99 0.87
N TYR A 82 -15.40 15.64 0.28
CA TYR A 82 -14.37 15.00 -0.52
C TYR A 82 -13.32 14.36 0.39
N LYS A 83 -13.00 13.10 0.11
CA LYS A 83 -11.93 12.37 0.81
C LYS A 83 -11.13 11.56 -0.19
N ARG A 84 -9.81 11.67 -0.08
CA ARG A 84 -8.90 10.80 -0.80
C ARG A 84 -9.07 9.37 -0.28
N PHE A 85 -9.18 8.41 -1.20
CA PHE A 85 -9.15 6.99 -0.85
C PHE A 85 -7.83 6.64 -0.16
N SER A 86 -7.91 5.83 0.87
CA SER A 86 -6.74 5.28 1.57
C SER A 86 -7.07 3.89 2.07
N SER A 87 -6.17 2.94 1.82
CA SER A 87 -6.27 1.58 2.32
C SER A 87 -4.87 0.98 2.41
N ALA A 88 -4.57 0.31 3.51
CA ALA A 88 -3.32 -0.42 3.70
C ALA A 88 -3.42 -1.89 3.28
N ALA A 89 -4.61 -2.37 2.89
CA ALA A 89 -4.84 -3.80 2.67
C ALA A 89 -3.95 -4.38 1.56
N PHE A 90 -3.77 -3.65 0.46
CA PHE A 90 -2.91 -4.10 -0.64
C PHE A 90 -1.43 -4.03 -0.29
N SER A 91 -0.96 -2.92 0.31
CA SER A 91 0.43 -2.77 0.76
C SER A 91 0.79 -3.83 1.81
N SER A 92 -0.16 -4.20 2.68
CA SER A 92 -0.01 -5.31 3.62
C SER A 92 0.24 -6.64 2.87
N ARG A 93 -0.53 -6.92 1.81
CA ARG A 93 -0.31 -8.11 0.96
C ARG A 93 1.04 -8.10 0.27
N LEU A 94 1.46 -6.97 -0.30
CA LEU A 94 2.78 -6.84 -0.90
C LEU A 94 3.89 -7.10 0.12
N CYS A 95 3.77 -6.53 1.32
CA CYS A 95 4.72 -6.74 2.42
C CYS A 95 4.83 -8.23 2.77
N THR A 96 3.70 -8.92 2.99
CA THR A 96 3.69 -10.34 3.37
C THR A 96 4.19 -11.24 2.25
N ASN A 97 3.78 -11.01 1.00
CA ASN A 97 4.22 -11.80 -0.14
C ASN A 97 5.73 -11.65 -0.38
N PHE A 98 6.26 -10.42 -0.23
CA PHE A 98 7.69 -10.17 -0.33
C PHE A 98 8.46 -10.89 0.77
N ALA A 99 7.97 -10.84 2.02
CA ALA A 99 8.58 -11.52 3.15
C ALA A 99 8.68 -13.04 2.94
N LEU A 100 7.58 -13.66 2.49
CA LEU A 100 7.57 -15.09 2.18
C LEU A 100 8.56 -15.44 1.07
N SER A 101 8.66 -14.63 0.03
CA SER A 101 9.61 -14.85 -1.07
C SER A 101 11.07 -14.65 -0.65
N VAL A 102 11.35 -13.75 0.29
CA VAL A 102 12.68 -13.60 0.89
C VAL A 102 13.08 -14.86 1.65
N LEU A 103 12.14 -15.45 2.40
CA LEU A 103 12.38 -16.68 3.17
C LEU A 103 12.53 -17.91 2.26
N ASP A 104 11.72 -18.03 1.19
CA ASP A 104 11.81 -19.08 0.19
C ASP A 104 13.18 -19.07 -0.53
N GLY A 105 13.78 -17.91 -0.68
CA GLY A 105 15.12 -17.72 -1.26
C GLY A 105 16.29 -18.20 -0.41
N GLY A 106 16.06 -18.86 0.73
CA GLY A 106 17.09 -19.57 1.50
C GLY A 106 17.73 -18.80 2.65
N GLN A 107 17.08 -17.76 3.18
CA GLN A 107 17.52 -17.10 4.43
C GLN A 107 16.99 -17.85 5.69
N ALA A 108 17.03 -19.18 5.66
CA ALA A 108 16.43 -20.05 6.69
C ALA A 108 17.04 -19.92 8.10
N ASP A 109 18.28 -19.42 8.22
CA ASP A 109 18.98 -19.30 9.50
C ASP A 109 18.69 -17.97 10.24
N VAL A 110 17.74 -17.19 9.76
CA VAL A 110 17.40 -15.90 10.36
C VAL A 110 16.19 -16.02 11.26
N ARG A 111 16.33 -15.65 12.53
CA ARG A 111 15.18 -15.49 13.42
C ARG A 111 14.23 -14.43 12.86
N VAL A 112 12.97 -14.80 12.68
CA VAL A 112 11.91 -13.97 12.08
C VAL A 112 10.96 -13.50 13.17
N ALA A 113 10.62 -12.21 13.15
CA ALA A 113 9.52 -11.70 13.95
C ALA A 113 8.36 -11.21 13.06
N LEU A 114 7.14 -11.49 13.48
CA LEU A 114 5.93 -10.90 12.98
C LEU A 114 5.41 -9.90 14.02
N TYR A 115 5.55 -8.59 13.73
CA TYR A 115 5.07 -7.51 14.58
C TYR A 115 3.67 -7.08 14.11
N ASP A 116 2.65 -7.57 14.78
CA ASP A 116 1.23 -7.35 14.44
C ASP A 116 0.38 -7.15 15.71
N PRO A 117 0.44 -5.94 16.33
CA PRO A 117 -0.24 -5.68 17.61
C PRO A 117 -1.74 -5.99 17.60
N ASP A 118 -2.41 -5.73 16.48
CA ASP A 118 -3.85 -5.89 16.33
C ASP A 118 -4.27 -7.30 15.86
N ALA A 119 -3.32 -8.22 15.66
CA ALA A 119 -3.52 -9.57 15.14
C ALA A 119 -4.30 -9.63 13.79
N ALA A 120 -4.08 -8.63 12.93
CA ALA A 120 -4.76 -8.55 11.64
C ALA A 120 -4.23 -9.54 10.60
N CYS A 121 -3.07 -10.12 10.85
CA CYS A 121 -2.36 -11.01 9.93
C CYS A 121 -1.93 -12.32 10.60
N ALA A 122 -2.68 -12.80 11.59
CA ALA A 122 -2.37 -14.05 12.30
C ALA A 122 -2.28 -15.25 11.34
N ASP A 123 -3.07 -15.27 10.26
CA ASP A 123 -3.03 -16.30 9.22
C ASP A 123 -1.69 -16.37 8.47
N LEU A 124 -0.82 -15.36 8.60
CA LEU A 124 0.52 -15.40 8.03
C LEU A 124 1.45 -16.36 8.81
N LEU A 125 1.19 -16.59 10.11
CA LEU A 125 2.06 -17.36 10.98
C LEU A 125 2.35 -18.80 10.46
N PRO A 126 1.36 -19.62 10.06
CA PRO A 126 1.63 -20.94 9.49
C PRO A 126 2.49 -20.87 8.22
N HIS A 127 2.27 -19.86 7.37
CA HIS A 127 3.07 -19.67 6.16
C HIS A 127 4.53 -19.34 6.47
N LEU A 128 4.79 -18.52 7.49
CA LEU A 128 6.16 -18.22 7.93
C LEU A 128 6.85 -19.48 8.50
N LEU A 129 6.13 -20.27 9.29
CA LEU A 129 6.64 -21.50 9.89
C LEU A 129 6.96 -22.60 8.87
N ALA A 130 6.35 -22.54 7.68
CA ALA A 130 6.69 -23.44 6.57
C ALA A 130 8.10 -23.17 6.02
N TYR A 131 8.64 -21.96 6.18
CA TYR A 131 9.96 -21.56 5.67
C TYR A 131 11.01 -21.36 6.77
N CYS A 132 10.60 -21.09 8.01
CA CYS A 132 11.50 -20.74 9.10
C CYS A 132 11.04 -21.39 10.41
N GLY A 133 11.95 -22.14 11.06
CA GLY A 133 11.65 -22.82 12.33
C GLY A 133 11.70 -21.91 13.57
N ASP A 134 12.21 -20.67 13.46
CA ASP A 134 12.34 -19.73 14.60
C ASP A 134 11.52 -18.45 14.31
N VAL A 135 10.23 -18.52 14.58
CA VAL A 135 9.29 -17.42 14.37
C VAL A 135 8.74 -16.93 15.70
N THR A 136 8.82 -15.61 15.92
CA THR A 136 8.24 -14.92 17.08
C THR A 136 7.14 -13.98 16.62
N ALA A 137 5.91 -14.19 17.07
CA ALA A 137 4.79 -13.26 16.86
C ALA A 137 4.69 -12.30 18.06
N VAL A 138 4.87 -11.02 17.81
CA VAL A 138 4.71 -9.94 18.81
C VAL A 138 3.37 -9.27 18.58
N THR A 139 2.42 -9.50 19.50
CA THR A 139 1.02 -9.07 19.39
C THR A 139 0.44 -8.73 20.75
N ASP A 140 -0.53 -7.81 20.76
CA ASP A 140 -1.35 -7.53 21.95
C ASP A 140 -2.62 -8.42 22.01
N CYS A 141 -2.98 -9.05 20.88
CA CYS A 141 -4.16 -9.90 20.70
C CYS A 141 -3.75 -11.35 20.49
N PHE A 142 -3.72 -12.16 21.54
CA PHE A 142 -3.18 -13.54 21.51
C PHE A 142 -4.08 -14.55 20.80
N GLU A 143 -5.38 -14.47 20.98
CA GLU A 143 -6.31 -15.52 20.56
C GLU A 143 -6.19 -15.91 19.07
N PRO A 144 -6.17 -14.98 18.10
CA PRO A 144 -6.00 -15.35 16.69
C PRO A 144 -4.66 -16.04 16.43
N TYR A 145 -3.61 -15.63 17.15
CA TYR A 145 -2.28 -16.23 16.99
C TYR A 145 -2.17 -17.62 17.63
N LEU A 146 -2.84 -17.85 18.76
CA LEU A 146 -2.91 -19.19 19.37
C LEU A 146 -3.61 -20.17 18.42
N CYS A 147 -4.75 -19.78 17.84
CA CYS A 147 -5.44 -20.60 16.83
C CYS A 147 -4.55 -20.88 15.61
N ALA A 148 -3.79 -19.89 15.15
CA ALA A 148 -2.88 -20.07 14.02
C ALA A 148 -1.67 -20.96 14.38
N ALA A 149 -1.16 -20.87 15.60
CA ALA A 149 -0.07 -21.71 16.09
C ALA A 149 -0.51 -23.17 16.29
N ASP A 150 -1.70 -23.40 16.84
CA ASP A 150 -2.27 -24.75 16.99
C ASP A 150 -2.41 -25.42 15.62
N ARG A 151 -2.94 -24.70 14.61
CA ARG A 151 -3.02 -25.19 13.24
C ARG A 151 -1.64 -25.49 12.65
N ALA A 152 -0.66 -24.62 12.85
CA ALA A 152 0.70 -24.86 12.37
C ALA A 152 1.36 -26.08 13.06
N LEU A 153 1.10 -26.29 14.34
CA LEU A 153 1.59 -27.43 15.05
C LEU A 153 0.96 -28.75 14.52
N GLU A 154 -0.34 -28.73 14.25
CA GLU A 154 -1.06 -29.88 13.71
C GLU A 154 -0.64 -30.23 12.27
N GLU A 155 -0.51 -29.22 11.41
CA GLU A 155 -0.26 -29.41 9.97
C GLU A 155 1.22 -29.56 9.62
N LEU A 156 2.09 -28.81 10.33
CA LEU A 156 3.53 -28.71 10.00
C LEU A 156 4.44 -29.27 11.07
N GLY A 157 3.92 -29.58 12.27
CA GLY A 157 4.74 -29.96 13.43
C GLY A 157 5.63 -28.80 13.92
N ALA A 158 5.31 -27.56 13.58
CA ALA A 158 6.11 -26.37 13.87
C ALA A 158 5.45 -25.51 14.94
N ALA A 159 6.27 -24.90 15.81
CA ALA A 159 5.82 -24.05 16.90
C ALA A 159 6.40 -22.64 16.76
N ALA A 160 5.66 -21.64 17.23
CA ALA A 160 6.08 -20.25 17.29
C ALA A 160 6.05 -19.72 18.73
N VAL A 161 6.86 -18.70 18.99
CA VAL A 161 6.76 -17.90 20.22
C VAL A 161 5.73 -16.79 20.02
N ILE A 162 4.70 -16.75 20.90
CA ILE A 162 3.69 -15.67 20.88
C ILE A 162 3.88 -14.85 22.15
N THR A 163 4.08 -13.54 21.99
CA THR A 163 4.42 -12.67 23.13
C THR A 163 3.94 -11.22 22.91
N ARG A 164 3.79 -10.48 24.04
CA ARG A 164 3.66 -9.00 24.04
C ARG A 164 5.00 -8.30 24.14
N ARG A 165 6.05 -9.03 24.45
CA ARG A 165 7.36 -8.48 24.78
C ARG A 165 8.05 -8.01 23.50
N ARG A 166 8.06 -6.70 23.28
CA ARG A 166 8.71 -6.09 22.11
C ARG A 166 10.22 -6.26 22.12
N GLU A 167 10.81 -6.49 23.29
CA GLU A 167 12.25 -6.75 23.48
C GLU A 167 12.73 -7.95 22.66
N GLU A 168 11.85 -8.93 22.40
CA GLU A 168 12.18 -10.11 21.57
C GLU A 168 12.53 -9.73 20.12
N LEU A 169 12.07 -8.58 19.62
CA LEU A 169 12.43 -8.07 18.29
C LEU A 169 13.93 -7.81 18.14
N SER A 170 14.62 -7.50 19.26
CA SER A 170 16.06 -7.24 19.24
C SER A 170 16.92 -8.46 18.86
N ALA A 171 16.37 -9.67 19.03
CA ALA A 171 17.03 -10.91 18.63
C ALA A 171 16.80 -11.29 17.16
N CYS A 172 15.82 -10.65 16.48
CA CYS A 172 15.38 -11.03 15.15
C CYS A 172 16.20 -10.34 14.05
N GLY A 173 16.44 -11.09 12.97
CA GLY A 173 17.14 -10.59 11.79
C GLY A 173 16.21 -10.02 10.74
N LEU A 174 15.00 -10.58 10.67
CA LEU A 174 13.93 -10.11 9.81
C LEU A 174 12.70 -9.80 10.67
N VAL A 175 12.18 -8.59 10.55
CA VAL A 175 10.95 -8.16 11.22
C VAL A 175 9.92 -7.80 10.15
N ILE A 176 8.79 -8.46 10.19
CA ILE A 176 7.66 -8.27 9.27
C ILE A 176 6.59 -7.51 10.03
N ALA A 177 6.27 -6.29 9.58
CA ALA A 177 5.22 -5.46 10.12
C ALA A 177 4.17 -5.19 9.02
N PRO A 178 3.09 -6.00 8.93
CA PRO A 178 2.08 -5.88 7.87
C PRO A 178 1.29 -4.57 7.88
N ARG A 179 1.59 -3.69 8.83
CA ARG A 179 1.05 -2.34 8.97
C ARG A 179 2.17 -1.33 9.20
N PRO A 180 1.96 -0.02 8.90
CA PRO A 180 2.93 1.01 9.22
C PRO A 180 3.24 1.05 10.72
N VAL A 181 4.51 1.00 11.08
CA VAL A 181 4.96 1.05 12.47
C VAL A 181 4.75 2.47 13.03
N ARG A 182 4.13 2.55 14.21
CA ARG A 182 3.73 3.82 14.85
C ARG A 182 4.51 4.16 16.10
N GLU A 183 5.32 3.24 16.59
CA GLU A 183 6.08 3.39 17.82
C GLU A 183 7.51 2.88 17.63
N PRO A 184 8.49 3.36 18.42
CA PRO A 184 9.85 2.85 18.38
C PRO A 184 9.89 1.36 18.73
N LEU A 185 10.68 0.61 17.96
CA LEU A 185 10.88 -0.83 18.18
C LEU A 185 12.35 -1.09 18.57
N PRO A 186 12.62 -1.98 19.54
CA PRO A 186 13.96 -2.38 19.94
C PRO A 186 14.58 -3.32 18.90
N LEU A 187 15.10 -2.75 17.83
CA LEU A 187 15.68 -3.47 16.70
C LEU A 187 17.20 -3.44 16.76
N ARG A 188 17.85 -4.54 16.33
CA ARG A 188 19.31 -4.52 16.13
C ARG A 188 19.67 -3.73 14.87
N GLU A 189 20.87 -3.16 14.80
CA GLU A 189 21.34 -2.33 13.67
C GLU A 189 21.28 -3.02 12.31
N LYS A 190 21.49 -4.34 12.28
CA LYS A 190 21.48 -5.14 11.06
C LYS A 190 20.15 -5.81 10.77
N ALA A 191 19.08 -5.50 11.50
CA ALA A 191 17.77 -6.05 11.22
C ALA A 191 17.22 -5.48 9.91
N VAL A 192 16.55 -6.33 9.14
CA VAL A 192 15.72 -5.93 8.01
C VAL A 192 14.28 -5.85 8.48
N VAL A 193 13.64 -4.72 8.24
CA VAL A 193 12.25 -4.47 8.60
C VAL A 193 11.43 -4.28 7.34
N LEU A 194 10.47 -5.16 7.11
CA LEU A 194 9.50 -5.04 6.03
C LEU A 194 8.20 -4.49 6.62
N THR A 195 7.69 -3.37 6.09
CA THR A 195 6.47 -2.75 6.60
C THR A 195 5.56 -2.29 5.46
N ALA A 196 4.25 -2.34 5.68
CA ALA A 196 3.22 -2.00 4.69
C ALA A 196 3.02 -0.50 4.47
N GLY A 197 4.05 0.30 4.71
CA GLY A 197 4.06 1.74 4.51
C GLY A 197 5.16 2.40 5.32
N LYS A 198 5.42 3.67 5.02
CA LYS A 198 6.48 4.41 5.72
C LYS A 198 6.20 4.44 7.23
N PRO A 199 7.16 4.05 8.08
CA PRO A 199 7.00 4.16 9.53
C PRO A 199 6.75 5.62 9.94
N LEU A 200 5.93 5.82 10.97
CA LEU A 200 5.64 7.14 11.52
C LEU A 200 6.69 7.62 12.51
N VAL A 201 7.62 6.74 12.89
CA VAL A 201 8.73 7.00 13.81
C VAL A 201 10.03 6.46 13.20
N PRO A 202 11.18 7.03 13.55
CA PRO A 202 12.48 6.47 13.17
C PRO A 202 12.66 5.05 13.73
N LEU A 203 13.19 4.16 12.92
CA LEU A 203 13.53 2.79 13.30
C LEU A 203 15.00 2.52 12.97
N ASN A 204 15.65 1.70 13.80
CA ASN A 204 16.97 1.18 13.49
C ASN A 204 16.90 0.07 12.43
N GLY A 205 18.04 -0.21 11.78
CA GLY A 205 18.15 -1.25 10.76
C GLY A 205 17.80 -0.77 9.37
N THR A 206 17.66 -1.73 8.46
CA THR A 206 17.25 -1.48 7.05
C THR A 206 15.74 -1.58 6.95
N VAL A 207 15.06 -0.45 6.84
CA VAL A 207 13.59 -0.38 6.84
C VAL A 207 13.08 -0.19 5.42
N LEU A 208 12.25 -1.13 4.94
CA LEU A 208 11.75 -1.20 3.56
C LEU A 208 10.22 -1.14 3.58
N TRP A 209 9.64 -0.23 2.78
CA TRP A 209 8.17 0.00 2.78
C TRP A 209 7.57 0.31 1.41
N ARG A 210 8.38 0.48 0.35
CA ARG A 210 7.94 0.61 -1.04
C ARG A 210 8.21 -0.68 -1.75
N TYR A 211 7.19 -1.26 -2.36
CA TYR A 211 7.28 -2.53 -3.06
C TYR A 211 7.17 -2.31 -4.56
N HIS A 212 8.21 -2.70 -5.30
CA HIS A 212 8.22 -2.67 -6.75
C HIS A 212 7.65 -3.97 -7.29
N PHE A 213 6.64 -3.88 -8.09
CA PHE A 213 5.97 -5.03 -8.71
C PHE A 213 5.55 -4.69 -10.13
N LYS A 214 5.25 -5.71 -10.93
CA LYS A 214 4.71 -5.53 -12.27
C LYS A 214 3.18 -5.47 -12.16
N MET A 215 2.60 -4.33 -12.56
CA MET A 215 1.16 -4.20 -12.62
C MET A 215 0.59 -5.14 -13.68
N PRO A 216 -0.51 -5.89 -13.42
CA PRO A 216 -1.12 -6.78 -14.40
C PRO A 216 -1.57 -6.04 -15.66
N GLU A 217 -1.41 -6.69 -16.81
CA GLU A 217 -1.79 -6.14 -18.11
C GLU A 217 -3.26 -5.70 -18.14
N GLY A 218 -3.55 -4.64 -18.87
CA GLY A 218 -4.85 -4.02 -19.01
C GLY A 218 -5.17 -3.00 -17.92
N PHE A 219 -4.62 -3.10 -16.71
CA PHE A 219 -4.83 -2.06 -15.70
C PHE A 219 -3.96 -0.82 -15.94
N ALA A 220 -2.80 -0.98 -16.58
CA ALA A 220 -1.93 0.13 -16.94
C ALA A 220 -2.64 1.14 -17.87
N ASP A 221 -3.47 0.63 -18.80
CA ASP A 221 -4.15 1.44 -19.82
C ASP A 221 -5.24 2.35 -19.24
N ILE A 222 -5.77 1.98 -18.09
CA ILE A 222 -6.83 2.75 -17.41
C ILE A 222 -6.33 3.56 -16.22
N LYS A 223 -5.05 3.42 -15.84
CA LYS A 223 -4.47 4.14 -14.71
C LYS A 223 -4.24 5.61 -15.07
N PRO A 224 -4.79 6.58 -14.31
CA PRO A 224 -4.41 7.99 -14.43
C PRO A 224 -2.89 8.18 -14.21
N GLU A 225 -2.24 9.00 -15.06
CA GLU A 225 -0.80 9.18 -15.07
C GLU A 225 -0.23 9.67 -13.72
N GLU A 226 -0.98 10.54 -13.04
CA GLU A 226 -0.57 11.13 -11.76
C GLU A 226 -0.66 10.18 -10.56
N LEU A 227 -1.27 9.00 -10.73
CA LEU A 227 -1.39 8.02 -9.65
C LEU A 227 -0.24 7.01 -9.69
N SER A 228 0.33 6.71 -8.53
CA SER A 228 1.29 5.61 -8.43
C SER A 228 0.61 4.26 -8.66
N GLU A 229 1.36 3.28 -9.15
CA GLU A 229 0.85 1.93 -9.41
C GLU A 229 0.32 1.27 -8.14
N GLU A 230 1.06 1.39 -7.03
CA GLU A 230 0.66 0.84 -5.75
C GLU A 230 -0.68 1.43 -5.28
N TYR A 231 -0.83 2.75 -5.36
CA TYR A 231 -2.05 3.43 -4.94
C TYR A 231 -3.25 3.04 -5.81
N PHE A 232 -3.04 2.95 -7.13
CA PHE A 232 -4.08 2.53 -8.06
C PHE A 232 -4.47 1.06 -7.84
N CYS A 233 -3.50 0.15 -7.71
CA CYS A 233 -3.76 -1.25 -7.39
C CYS A 233 -4.42 -1.43 -6.02
N SER A 234 -4.08 -0.60 -5.02
CA SER A 234 -4.78 -0.60 -3.73
C SER A 234 -6.27 -0.30 -3.87
N ALA A 235 -6.65 0.61 -4.76
CA ALA A 235 -8.05 0.89 -5.03
C ALA A 235 -8.72 -0.23 -5.82
N LEU A 236 -8.06 -0.81 -6.81
CA LEU A 236 -8.57 -1.97 -7.53
C LEU A 236 -8.84 -3.14 -6.57
N TYR A 237 -7.90 -3.44 -5.69
CA TYR A 237 -8.00 -4.50 -4.70
C TYR A 237 -9.18 -4.27 -3.74
N THR A 238 -9.29 -3.05 -3.19
CA THR A 238 -10.22 -2.74 -2.11
C THR A 238 -11.60 -2.31 -2.61
N LEU A 239 -11.68 -1.45 -3.64
CA LEU A 239 -12.94 -0.86 -4.12
C LEU A 239 -13.56 -1.63 -5.28
N ALA A 240 -12.74 -2.31 -6.08
CA ALA A 240 -13.21 -3.09 -7.23
C ALA A 240 -13.16 -4.61 -6.97
N ALA A 241 -12.81 -5.03 -5.75
CA ALA A 241 -12.73 -6.45 -5.35
C ALA A 241 -11.86 -7.31 -6.29
N GLN A 242 -10.77 -6.71 -6.81
CA GLN A 242 -9.79 -7.44 -7.64
C GLN A 242 -8.80 -8.16 -6.72
N TYR A 243 -9.28 -9.17 -6.01
CA TYR A 243 -8.52 -9.84 -4.95
C TYR A 243 -7.33 -10.66 -5.46
N GLU A 244 -7.31 -11.02 -6.75
CA GLU A 244 -6.16 -11.65 -7.39
C GLU A 244 -4.88 -10.79 -7.33
N LEU A 245 -5.02 -9.46 -7.21
CA LEU A 245 -3.88 -8.56 -6.97
C LEU A 245 -3.16 -8.88 -5.65
N GLY A 246 -3.86 -9.48 -4.68
CA GLY A 246 -3.28 -9.88 -3.40
C GLY A 246 -2.27 -11.01 -3.49
N SER A 247 -2.15 -11.71 -4.63
CA SER A 247 -1.14 -12.74 -4.89
C SER A 247 0.12 -12.21 -5.57
N ILE A 248 0.18 -10.91 -5.89
CA ILE A 248 1.35 -10.32 -6.52
C ILE A 248 2.56 -10.43 -5.58
N VAL A 249 3.65 -10.98 -6.11
CA VAL A 249 4.95 -11.01 -5.44
C VAL A 249 5.76 -9.81 -5.95
N PRO A 250 6.18 -8.89 -5.07
CA PRO A 250 7.06 -7.79 -5.46
C PRO A 250 8.45 -8.29 -5.90
N LEU A 251 9.05 -7.58 -6.85
CA LEU A 251 10.39 -7.86 -7.36
C LEU A 251 11.49 -7.29 -6.44
N ALA A 252 11.16 -6.18 -5.78
CA ALA A 252 12.06 -5.49 -4.85
C ALA A 252 11.25 -4.74 -3.78
N ALA A 253 11.91 -4.51 -2.64
CA ALA A 253 11.44 -3.60 -1.61
C ALA A 253 12.49 -2.51 -1.36
N GLN A 254 12.07 -1.27 -1.18
CA GLN A 254 12.92 -0.10 -1.01
C GLN A 254 12.52 0.71 0.22
N GLY A 255 13.51 1.33 0.84
CA GLY A 255 13.36 2.30 1.93
C GLY A 255 14.30 3.48 1.80
N ASP A 256 14.36 4.33 2.84
CA ASP A 256 15.27 5.48 2.85
C ASP A 256 16.75 5.03 2.95
N SER A 257 17.03 3.86 3.54
CA SER A 257 18.37 3.36 3.84
C SER A 257 18.84 2.20 2.98
N GLY A 258 18.02 1.72 2.03
CA GLY A 258 18.41 0.58 1.21
C GLY A 258 17.32 0.02 0.32
N GLU A 259 17.71 -0.98 -0.45
CA GLU A 259 16.85 -1.77 -1.34
C GLU A 259 17.18 -3.27 -1.17
N LEU A 260 16.17 -4.11 -1.21
CA LEU A 260 16.31 -5.56 -1.25
C LEU A 260 15.59 -6.07 -2.51
N ARG A 261 16.31 -6.82 -3.34
CA ARG A 261 15.76 -7.44 -4.58
C ARG A 261 15.70 -8.95 -4.43
N LEU A 262 14.63 -9.54 -4.94
CA LEU A 262 14.54 -10.99 -5.04
C LEU A 262 15.42 -11.51 -6.20
N PRO A 263 16.09 -12.66 -6.05
CA PRO A 263 16.99 -13.21 -7.06
C PRO A 263 16.29 -13.54 -8.39
N ASN A 264 14.97 -13.78 -8.37
CA ASN A 264 14.16 -14.07 -9.56
C ASN A 264 13.48 -12.83 -10.16
N GLY A 265 13.77 -11.64 -9.63
CA GLY A 265 13.26 -10.34 -10.10
C GLY A 265 14.08 -9.73 -11.24
N ALA A 266 14.71 -10.51 -12.10
CA ALA A 266 15.28 -10.01 -13.34
C ALA A 266 14.15 -9.61 -14.31
N PRO A 267 14.29 -8.48 -15.03
CA PRO A 267 13.27 -7.91 -15.91
C PRO A 267 12.86 -8.83 -17.05
#